data_f4cc16a3e5b3f37c923da5a24d153314
#
_entry.id   f4cc16a3e5b3f37c923da5a24d153314
#
_cell.length_a   1.000
_cell.length_b   1.000
_cell.length_c   1.000
_cell.angle_alpha   90.00
_cell.angle_beta   90.00
_cell.angle_gamma   90.00
#
_symmetry.space_group_name_H-M   'P 1'
#
loop_
_entity.id
_entity.type
_entity.pdbx_description
1 polymer ?
#
loop_
_entity_poly.entity_id
_entity_poly.type
_entity_poly.pdbx_seq_one_letter_code
_entity_poly.pdbx_strand_id
1 'polypeptide(L)'
;MPDKKEIRLLPANPSMAGELLAYCLRNRSFLAPFEPKRTEEYFTEEYQRKLLESDDEAAKKDISYHFYIYIKGRMIGMIGINGVARGPFQSAFLGYKLDGAYLNRGFMTAAVGEAVRYAFDELNLHRLEANVMPRNKASLRVLEKNGFTNEGTASEYLNINGVWEDHIHMVKLNRSWKENK
;
A
#
# COMPACT_ATOMS: atom_id res chain seq x y z
N MET A 1 -1.59 21.21 -6.74
CA MET A 1 -1.64 19.92 -5.99
C MET A 1 -3.09 19.73 -5.60
N PRO A 2 -3.66 18.51 -5.70
CA PRO A 2 -4.99 18.29 -5.16
C PRO A 2 -4.98 18.67 -3.68
N ASP A 3 -6.05 19.27 -3.22
CA ASP A 3 -6.20 19.60 -1.81
C ASP A 3 -6.12 18.28 -1.03
N LYS A 4 -5.24 18.19 -0.02
CA LYS A 4 -5.12 17.01 0.86
C LYS A 4 -6.47 16.60 1.48
N LYS A 5 -7.44 17.51 1.49
CA LYS A 5 -8.81 17.29 1.96
C LYS A 5 -9.68 16.46 1.01
N GLU A 6 -9.23 16.19 -0.23
CA GLU A 6 -10.05 15.44 -1.20
C GLU A 6 -9.96 13.93 -1.04
N ILE A 7 -8.85 13.37 -0.52
CA ILE A 7 -8.72 11.92 -0.31
C ILE A 7 -9.21 11.51 1.08
N ARG A 8 -9.79 10.32 1.15
CA ARG A 8 -10.13 9.64 2.40
C ARG A 8 -9.52 8.24 2.38
N LEU A 9 -8.83 7.88 3.45
CA LEU A 9 -8.38 6.52 3.70
C LEU A 9 -9.41 5.84 4.61
N LEU A 10 -10.08 4.82 4.11
CA LEU A 10 -11.04 4.05 4.88
C LEU A 10 -10.46 2.66 5.18
N PRO A 11 -10.53 2.18 6.42
CA PRO A 11 -10.08 0.83 6.76
C PRO A 11 -10.92 -0.22 6.04
N ALA A 12 -10.37 -1.45 5.95
CA ALA A 12 -11.05 -2.57 5.34
C ALA A 12 -12.42 -2.80 5.98
N ASN A 13 -13.44 -2.99 5.15
CA ASN A 13 -14.79 -3.34 5.57
C ASN A 13 -15.43 -4.25 4.52
N PRO A 14 -16.00 -5.41 4.88
CA PRO A 14 -16.60 -6.35 3.94
C PRO A 14 -17.69 -5.75 3.04
N SER A 15 -18.37 -4.69 3.48
CA SER A 15 -19.38 -3.98 2.66
C SER A 15 -18.80 -3.34 1.41
N MET A 16 -17.48 -3.14 1.33
CA MET A 16 -16.79 -2.55 0.18
C MET A 16 -16.54 -3.57 -0.95
N ALA A 17 -16.91 -4.84 -0.80
CA ALA A 17 -16.53 -5.92 -1.74
C ALA A 17 -16.91 -5.65 -3.19
N GLY A 18 -18.12 -5.15 -3.45
CA GLY A 18 -18.58 -4.78 -4.79
C GLY A 18 -17.77 -3.63 -5.41
N GLU A 19 -17.44 -2.61 -4.63
CA GLU A 19 -16.61 -1.49 -5.10
C GLU A 19 -15.17 -1.92 -5.35
N LEU A 20 -14.62 -2.78 -4.49
CA LEU A 20 -13.28 -3.34 -4.65
C LEU A 20 -13.20 -4.22 -5.89
N LEU A 21 -14.19 -5.07 -6.14
CA LEU A 21 -14.29 -5.83 -7.38
C LEU A 21 -14.31 -4.91 -8.60
N ALA A 22 -15.16 -3.87 -8.59
CA ALA A 22 -15.24 -2.92 -9.69
C ALA A 22 -13.90 -2.20 -9.92
N TYR A 23 -13.16 -1.86 -8.84
CA TYR A 23 -11.81 -1.33 -8.93
C TYR A 23 -10.84 -2.35 -9.57
N CYS A 24 -10.84 -3.59 -9.11
CA CYS A 24 -9.95 -4.64 -9.62
C CYS A 24 -10.20 -4.92 -11.12
N LEU A 25 -11.45 -5.03 -11.54
CA LEU A 25 -11.83 -5.30 -12.92
C LEU A 25 -11.37 -4.17 -13.88
N ARG A 26 -11.66 -2.91 -13.54
CA ARG A 26 -11.30 -1.79 -14.43
C ARG A 26 -9.79 -1.51 -14.49
N ASN A 27 -9.03 -1.99 -13.50
CA ASN A 27 -7.57 -1.81 -13.47
C ASN A 27 -6.79 -3.09 -13.80
N ARG A 28 -7.47 -4.19 -14.14
CA ARG A 28 -6.86 -5.52 -14.37
C ARG A 28 -5.65 -5.46 -15.30
N SER A 29 -5.82 -4.89 -16.48
CA SER A 29 -4.75 -4.81 -17.50
C SER A 29 -3.66 -3.81 -17.10
N PHE A 30 -4.05 -2.71 -16.46
CA PHE A 30 -3.12 -1.66 -16.06
C PHE A 30 -2.18 -2.11 -14.92
N LEU A 31 -2.70 -2.84 -13.94
CA LEU A 31 -1.92 -3.29 -12.77
C LEU A 31 -1.14 -4.58 -13.01
N ALA A 32 -1.54 -5.40 -13.98
CA ALA A 32 -0.93 -6.71 -14.27
C ALA A 32 0.62 -6.69 -14.35
N PRO A 33 1.30 -5.69 -14.96
CA PRO A 33 2.76 -5.63 -15.01
C PRO A 33 3.45 -5.39 -13.67
N PHE A 34 2.69 -5.03 -12.63
CA PHE A 34 3.23 -4.61 -11.32
C PHE A 34 2.78 -5.52 -10.17
N GLU A 35 1.94 -6.52 -10.44
CA GLU A 35 1.39 -7.44 -9.46
C GLU A 35 1.71 -8.90 -9.79
N PRO A 36 1.74 -9.80 -8.79
CA PRO A 36 1.72 -11.24 -9.05
C PRO A 36 0.51 -11.62 -9.88
N LYS A 37 0.66 -12.65 -10.71
CA LYS A 37 -0.45 -13.18 -11.54
C LYS A 37 -1.64 -13.55 -10.66
N ARG A 38 -2.82 -13.05 -11.00
CA ARG A 38 -4.08 -13.36 -10.31
C ARG A 38 -4.87 -14.43 -11.05
N THR A 39 -5.53 -15.30 -10.29
CA THR A 39 -6.49 -16.27 -10.82
C THR A 39 -7.82 -15.58 -11.14
N GLU A 40 -8.69 -16.23 -11.93
CA GLU A 40 -10.02 -15.66 -12.22
C GLU A 40 -10.89 -15.53 -10.96
N GLU A 41 -10.69 -16.39 -9.96
CA GLU A 41 -11.37 -16.33 -8.67
C GLU A 41 -11.13 -15.01 -7.94
N TYR A 42 -9.91 -14.42 -8.07
CA TYR A 42 -9.59 -13.10 -7.52
C TYR A 42 -10.58 -12.03 -7.99
N PHE A 43 -11.12 -12.17 -9.19
CA PHE A 43 -12.07 -11.22 -9.79
C PHE A 43 -13.54 -11.58 -9.51
N THR A 44 -13.82 -12.06 -8.32
CA THR A 44 -15.20 -12.33 -7.83
C THR A 44 -15.47 -11.51 -6.57
N GLU A 45 -16.74 -11.14 -6.36
CA GLU A 45 -17.13 -10.38 -5.16
C GLU A 45 -16.92 -11.20 -3.89
N GLU A 46 -17.16 -12.51 -3.95
CA GLU A 46 -16.93 -13.41 -2.82
C GLU A 46 -15.46 -13.40 -2.39
N TYR A 47 -14.52 -13.48 -3.33
CA TYR A 47 -13.09 -13.41 -3.02
C TYR A 47 -12.73 -12.06 -2.40
N GLN A 48 -13.21 -10.95 -2.98
CA GLN A 48 -12.92 -9.61 -2.44
C GLN A 48 -13.54 -9.41 -1.05
N ARG A 49 -14.68 -10.00 -0.76
CA ARG A 49 -15.29 -9.97 0.57
C ARG A 49 -14.43 -10.71 1.60
N LYS A 50 -13.99 -11.93 1.27
CA LYS A 50 -13.08 -12.72 2.14
C LYS A 50 -11.75 -12.00 2.37
N LEU A 51 -11.23 -11.32 1.34
CA LEU A 51 -10.01 -10.51 1.47
C LEU A 51 -10.22 -9.38 2.48
N LEU A 52 -11.32 -8.63 2.37
CA LEU A 52 -11.65 -7.54 3.29
C LEU A 52 -11.87 -8.02 4.73
N GLU A 53 -12.50 -9.19 4.91
CA GLU A 53 -12.66 -9.83 6.22
C GLU A 53 -11.30 -10.21 6.82
N SER A 54 -10.41 -10.79 6.01
CA SER A 54 -9.05 -11.13 6.42
C SER A 54 -8.23 -9.90 6.79
N ASP A 55 -8.37 -8.81 6.03
CA ASP A 55 -7.68 -7.54 6.30
C ASP A 55 -8.14 -6.92 7.63
N ASP A 56 -9.45 -6.93 7.90
CA ASP A 56 -10.02 -6.45 9.17
C ASP A 56 -9.51 -7.28 10.37
N GLU A 57 -9.50 -8.61 10.24
CA GLU A 57 -8.96 -9.50 11.27
C GLU A 57 -7.44 -9.33 11.48
N ALA A 58 -6.68 -9.09 10.42
CA ALA A 58 -5.25 -8.83 10.50
C ALA A 58 -4.95 -7.52 11.25
N ALA A 59 -5.77 -6.49 11.04
CA ALA A 59 -5.64 -5.22 11.76
C ALA A 59 -5.93 -5.38 13.26
N LYS A 60 -6.95 -6.15 13.64
CA LYS A 60 -7.25 -6.47 15.04
C LYS A 60 -6.13 -7.22 15.75
N LYS A 61 -5.33 -7.99 15.00
CA LYS A 61 -4.20 -8.78 15.50
C LYS A 61 -2.84 -8.05 15.39
N ASP A 62 -2.83 -6.79 14.99
CA ASP A 62 -1.60 -6.01 14.78
C ASP A 62 -0.63 -6.65 13.76
N ILE A 63 -1.16 -7.33 12.73
CA ILE A 63 -0.38 -8.01 11.70
C ILE A 63 -0.20 -7.13 10.47
N SER A 64 -1.28 -6.50 10.04
CA SER A 64 -1.28 -5.58 8.88
C SER A 64 -2.49 -4.66 8.90
N TYR A 65 -2.36 -3.52 8.24
CA TYR A 65 -3.41 -2.50 8.18
C TYR A 65 -3.61 -2.08 6.75
N HIS A 66 -4.81 -2.32 6.20
CA HIS A 66 -5.16 -1.98 4.84
C HIS A 66 -6.20 -0.86 4.80
N PHE A 67 -5.95 0.14 3.95
CA PHE A 67 -6.83 1.27 3.72
C PHE A 67 -7.16 1.37 2.24
N TYR A 68 -8.40 1.76 1.96
CA TYR A 68 -8.94 1.99 0.64
C TYR A 68 -9.05 3.49 0.40
N ILE A 69 -8.51 3.94 -0.73
CA ILE A 69 -8.38 5.36 -1.07
C ILE A 69 -9.62 5.81 -1.81
N TYR A 70 -10.33 6.77 -1.26
CA TYR A 70 -11.56 7.31 -1.83
C TYR A 70 -11.41 8.77 -2.22
N ILE A 71 -12.06 9.15 -3.33
CA ILE A 71 -12.31 10.52 -3.77
C ILE A 71 -13.75 10.64 -4.17
N LYS A 72 -14.47 11.63 -3.59
CA LYS A 72 -15.88 11.92 -3.93
C LYS A 72 -16.75 10.67 -3.97
N GLY A 73 -16.59 9.78 -2.99
CA GLY A 73 -17.34 8.54 -2.86
C GLY A 73 -16.92 7.40 -3.80
N ARG A 74 -15.84 7.53 -4.57
CA ARG A 74 -15.33 6.49 -5.45
C ARG A 74 -14.00 5.94 -4.96
N MET A 75 -13.89 4.63 -4.89
CA MET A 75 -12.61 3.94 -4.62
C MET A 75 -11.67 4.10 -5.81
N ILE A 76 -10.48 4.65 -5.56
CA ILE A 76 -9.45 4.91 -6.57
C ILE A 76 -8.13 4.18 -6.31
N GLY A 77 -7.98 3.49 -5.20
CA GLY A 77 -6.75 2.79 -4.87
C GLY A 77 -6.79 2.15 -3.50
N MET A 78 -5.68 1.57 -3.12
CA MET A 78 -5.47 1.00 -1.80
C MET A 78 -4.02 1.18 -1.35
N ILE A 79 -3.81 1.16 -0.03
CA ILE A 79 -2.51 1.22 0.61
C ILE A 79 -2.51 0.31 1.83
N GLY A 80 -1.44 -0.49 2.00
CA GLY A 80 -1.28 -1.42 3.10
C GLY A 80 0.01 -1.20 3.86
N ILE A 81 -0.06 -1.31 5.19
CA ILE A 81 1.06 -1.44 6.11
C ILE A 81 1.10 -2.91 6.47
N ASN A 82 2.05 -3.67 5.93
CA ASN A 82 2.06 -5.12 5.95
C ASN A 82 3.17 -5.68 6.82
N GLY A 83 2.94 -6.83 7.45
CA GLY A 83 3.96 -7.56 8.19
C GLY A 83 4.54 -6.74 9.34
N VAL A 84 3.67 -6.22 10.20
CA VAL A 84 4.09 -5.47 11.39
C VAL A 84 4.95 -6.36 12.27
N ALA A 85 6.22 -5.99 12.41
CA ALA A 85 7.18 -6.66 13.26
C ALA A 85 7.46 -5.80 14.49
N ARG A 86 7.05 -6.28 15.65
CA ARG A 86 7.27 -5.63 16.95
C ARG A 86 8.63 -5.99 17.56
N GLY A 87 8.84 -5.73 18.82
CA GLY A 87 10.09 -5.95 19.53
C GLY A 87 11.21 -5.06 18.98
N PRO A 88 12.43 -5.58 18.76
CA PRO A 88 13.55 -4.76 18.31
C PRO A 88 13.42 -4.19 16.90
N PHE A 89 12.51 -4.71 16.08
CA PHE A 89 12.31 -4.24 14.71
C PHE A 89 11.43 -2.99 14.62
N GLN A 90 10.28 -2.98 15.27
CA GLN A 90 9.28 -1.89 15.16
C GLN A 90 9.12 -1.40 13.72
N SER A 91 8.89 -2.33 12.80
CA SER A 91 8.91 -2.07 11.36
C SER A 91 7.73 -2.71 10.63
N ALA A 92 7.46 -2.22 9.43
CA ALA A 92 6.49 -2.81 8.50
C ALA A 92 6.85 -2.46 7.05
N PHE A 93 6.19 -3.16 6.11
CA PHE A 93 6.29 -2.90 4.69
C PHE A 93 5.09 -2.09 4.20
N LEU A 94 5.37 -1.08 3.38
CA LEU A 94 4.35 -0.24 2.74
C LEU A 94 4.15 -0.70 1.30
N GLY A 95 2.93 -1.08 0.95
CA GLY A 95 2.52 -1.40 -0.41
C GLY A 95 1.30 -0.58 -0.83
N TYR A 96 1.20 -0.19 -2.10
CA TYR A 96 0.07 0.59 -2.60
C TYR A 96 -0.15 0.44 -4.09
N LYS A 97 -1.38 0.72 -4.52
CA LYS A 97 -1.76 0.78 -5.92
C LYS A 97 -2.88 1.80 -6.16
N LEU A 98 -2.86 2.41 -7.34
CA LEU A 98 -3.79 3.46 -7.74
C LEU A 98 -4.44 3.11 -9.07
N ASP A 99 -5.66 3.52 -9.25
CA ASP A 99 -6.39 3.46 -10.52
C ASP A 99 -5.67 4.28 -11.60
N GLY A 100 -5.46 3.68 -12.77
CA GLY A 100 -4.75 4.28 -13.90
C GLY A 100 -5.32 5.62 -14.34
N ALA A 101 -6.63 5.82 -14.19
CA ALA A 101 -7.29 7.09 -14.52
C ALA A 101 -6.95 8.26 -13.56
N TYR A 102 -6.31 7.95 -12.41
CA TYR A 102 -6.00 8.94 -11.37
C TYR A 102 -4.50 9.22 -11.20
N LEU A 103 -3.68 8.75 -12.15
CA LEU A 103 -2.23 8.97 -12.11
C LEU A 103 -1.84 10.43 -12.27
N ASN A 104 -0.64 10.76 -11.81
CA ASN A 104 0.00 12.09 -11.96
C ASN A 104 -0.78 13.27 -11.36
N ARG A 105 -1.75 13.00 -10.48
CA ARG A 105 -2.56 14.03 -9.78
C ARG A 105 -2.16 14.24 -8.32
N GLY A 106 -1.11 13.56 -7.83
CA GLY A 106 -0.62 13.68 -6.46
C GLY A 106 -1.41 12.89 -5.41
N PHE A 107 -2.47 12.17 -5.78
CA PHE A 107 -3.32 11.44 -4.85
C PHE A 107 -2.54 10.35 -4.09
N MET A 108 -1.71 9.56 -4.78
CA MET A 108 -0.90 8.55 -4.09
C MET A 108 0.16 9.18 -3.18
N THR A 109 0.75 10.32 -3.57
CA THR A 109 1.68 11.04 -2.69
C THR A 109 0.99 11.49 -1.39
N ALA A 110 -0.24 11.96 -1.46
CA ALA A 110 -1.02 12.32 -0.29
C ALA A 110 -1.40 11.09 0.55
N ALA A 111 -1.85 10.00 -0.10
CA ALA A 111 -2.22 8.76 0.60
C ALA A 111 -1.03 8.13 1.33
N VAL A 112 0.16 8.09 0.72
CA VAL A 112 1.38 7.62 1.37
C VAL A 112 1.73 8.49 2.57
N GLY A 113 1.59 9.82 2.46
CA GLY A 113 1.80 10.73 3.60
C GLY A 113 0.88 10.44 4.79
N GLU A 114 -0.39 10.16 4.53
CA GLU A 114 -1.35 9.77 5.57
C GLU A 114 -1.02 8.40 6.19
N ALA A 115 -0.66 7.41 5.37
CA ALA A 115 -0.29 6.09 5.86
C ALA A 115 1.01 6.12 6.68
N VAL A 116 2.00 6.93 6.29
CA VAL A 116 3.23 7.14 7.07
C VAL A 116 2.89 7.74 8.43
N ARG A 117 2.02 8.74 8.47
CA ARG A 117 1.59 9.36 9.71
C ARG A 117 0.89 8.35 10.62
N TYR A 118 -0.04 7.57 10.07
CA TYR A 118 -0.71 6.49 10.80
C TYR A 118 0.30 5.48 11.37
N ALA A 119 1.25 5.02 10.56
CA ALA A 119 2.27 4.06 11.00
C ALA A 119 3.16 4.59 12.13
N PHE A 120 3.50 5.87 12.10
CA PHE A 120 4.41 6.47 13.08
C PHE A 120 3.69 6.99 14.31
N ASP A 121 2.53 7.61 14.15
CA ASP A 121 1.83 8.27 15.24
C ASP A 121 0.87 7.31 15.97
N GLU A 122 0.14 6.45 15.23
CA GLU A 122 -0.84 5.53 15.81
C GLU A 122 -0.24 4.15 16.14
N LEU A 123 0.57 3.59 15.21
CA LEU A 123 1.19 2.29 15.43
C LEU A 123 2.55 2.36 16.15
N ASN A 124 3.10 3.56 16.34
CA ASN A 124 4.42 3.79 16.92
C ASN A 124 5.52 2.93 16.29
N LEU A 125 5.51 2.80 14.95
CA LEU A 125 6.58 2.10 14.24
C LEU A 125 7.80 3.00 14.10
N HIS A 126 9.00 2.39 14.15
CA HIS A 126 10.27 3.06 13.92
C HIS A 126 10.65 3.13 12.44
N ARG A 127 10.26 2.11 11.65
CA ARG A 127 10.70 1.94 10.27
C ARG A 127 9.55 1.52 9.35
N LEU A 128 9.44 2.19 8.20
CA LEU A 128 8.66 1.73 7.06
C LEU A 128 9.57 1.46 5.87
N GLU A 129 9.36 0.33 5.20
CA GLU A 129 10.08 -0.07 4.00
C GLU A 129 9.09 -0.28 2.85
N ALA A 130 9.44 0.20 1.66
CA ALA A 130 8.68 -0.03 0.43
C ALA A 130 9.63 -0.54 -0.64
N ASN A 131 9.32 -1.73 -1.19
CA ASN A 131 10.17 -2.39 -2.17
C ASN A 131 9.62 -2.15 -3.57
N VAL A 132 10.42 -1.51 -4.43
CA VAL A 132 9.97 -0.98 -5.71
C VAL A 132 10.86 -1.46 -6.85
N MET A 133 10.26 -2.03 -7.89
CA MET A 133 11.00 -2.36 -9.11
C MET A 133 11.68 -1.12 -9.70
N PRO A 134 12.96 -1.18 -10.12
CA PRO A 134 13.71 -0.02 -10.65
C PRO A 134 13.02 0.68 -11.83
N ARG A 135 12.21 -0.06 -12.60
CA ARG A 135 11.43 0.47 -13.73
C ARG A 135 10.18 1.25 -13.31
N ASN A 136 9.70 1.09 -12.07
CA ASN A 136 8.54 1.81 -11.55
C ASN A 136 8.90 3.20 -11.03
N LYS A 137 9.32 4.08 -11.94
CA LYS A 137 9.75 5.45 -11.61
C LYS A 137 8.68 6.29 -10.93
N ALA A 138 7.41 6.02 -11.23
CA ALA A 138 6.29 6.73 -10.60
C ALA A 138 6.22 6.43 -9.10
N SER A 139 6.35 5.15 -8.70
CA SER A 139 6.37 4.73 -7.31
C SER A 139 7.59 5.30 -6.56
N LEU A 140 8.78 5.22 -7.14
CA LEU A 140 9.99 5.80 -6.55
C LEU A 140 9.80 7.28 -6.25
N ARG A 141 9.26 8.06 -7.20
CA ARG A 141 9.00 9.49 -7.01
C ARG A 141 7.97 9.80 -5.92
N VAL A 142 6.94 8.94 -5.76
CA VAL A 142 5.96 9.06 -4.66
C VAL A 142 6.65 8.90 -3.32
N LEU A 143 7.52 7.90 -3.17
CA LEU A 143 8.26 7.62 -1.94
C LEU A 143 9.28 8.72 -1.62
N GLU A 144 10.06 9.16 -2.61
CA GLU A 144 11.01 10.29 -2.45
C GLU A 144 10.31 11.56 -1.94
N LYS A 145 9.14 11.90 -2.51
CA LYS A 145 8.33 13.05 -2.06
C LYS A 145 7.81 12.90 -0.63
N ASN A 146 7.71 11.69 -0.13
CA ASN A 146 7.35 11.40 1.25
C ASN A 146 8.56 11.19 2.18
N GLY A 147 9.77 11.48 1.68
CA GLY A 147 11.00 11.44 2.47
C GLY A 147 11.53 10.03 2.73
N PHE A 148 11.21 9.07 1.87
CA PHE A 148 11.89 7.78 1.84
C PHE A 148 13.25 7.92 1.16
N THR A 149 14.23 7.17 1.64
CA THR A 149 15.59 7.10 1.11
C THR A 149 15.88 5.72 0.56
N ASN A 150 16.71 5.64 -0.48
CA ASN A 150 17.16 4.38 -1.06
C ASN A 150 18.26 3.78 -0.18
N GLU A 151 18.06 2.54 0.30
CA GLU A 151 19.05 1.78 1.10
C GLU A 151 19.74 0.67 0.30
N GLY A 152 19.42 0.52 -0.97
CA GLY A 152 20.05 -0.47 -1.84
C GLY A 152 19.06 -1.20 -2.72
N THR A 153 19.58 -2.11 -3.53
CA THR A 153 18.81 -2.95 -4.43
C THR A 153 19.02 -4.42 -4.08
N ALA A 154 17.93 -5.15 -3.91
CA ALA A 154 17.94 -6.60 -3.80
C ALA A 154 17.68 -7.19 -5.19
N SER A 155 18.60 -8.05 -5.64
CA SER A 155 18.46 -8.75 -6.92
C SER A 155 17.47 -9.89 -6.79
N GLU A 156 16.66 -10.09 -7.85
CA GLU A 156 15.70 -11.21 -7.95
C GLU A 156 14.82 -11.36 -6.70
N TYR A 157 14.29 -10.23 -6.20
CA TYR A 157 13.65 -10.14 -4.89
C TYR A 157 12.23 -10.70 -4.87
N LEU A 158 11.41 -10.37 -5.87
CA LEU A 158 10.02 -10.83 -5.97
C LEU A 158 9.70 -11.38 -7.35
N ASN A 159 8.91 -12.46 -7.39
CA ASN A 159 8.40 -13.02 -8.63
C ASN A 159 7.14 -12.25 -9.07
N ILE A 160 7.28 -11.47 -10.14
CA ILE A 160 6.18 -10.72 -10.76
C ILE A 160 5.87 -11.34 -12.12
N ASN A 161 4.71 -11.95 -12.26
CA ASN A 161 4.25 -12.64 -13.48
C ASN A 161 5.24 -13.69 -14.04
N GLY A 162 5.89 -14.42 -13.14
CA GLY A 162 6.84 -15.49 -13.51
C GLY A 162 8.28 -15.00 -13.75
N VAL A 163 8.54 -13.71 -13.56
CA VAL A 163 9.89 -13.12 -13.65
C VAL A 163 10.34 -12.67 -12.26
N TRP A 164 11.53 -13.10 -11.86
CA TRP A 164 12.18 -12.58 -10.65
C TRP A 164 12.70 -11.19 -10.92
N GLU A 165 12.16 -10.20 -10.23
CA GLU A 165 12.45 -8.78 -10.43
C GLU A 165 13.29 -8.21 -9.29
N ASP A 166 14.29 -7.40 -9.64
CA ASP A 166 15.03 -6.60 -8.67
C ASP A 166 14.13 -5.56 -8.02
N HIS A 167 14.39 -5.28 -6.75
CA HIS A 167 13.68 -4.23 -6.03
C HIS A 167 14.62 -3.29 -5.30
N ILE A 168 14.34 -2.00 -5.39
CA ILE A 168 14.99 -0.96 -4.59
C ILE A 168 14.27 -0.91 -3.26
N HIS A 169 15.03 -1.01 -2.17
CA HIS A 169 14.53 -0.85 -0.80
C HIS A 169 14.48 0.63 -0.44
N MET A 170 13.29 1.20 -0.45
CA MET A 170 13.02 2.57 -0.06
C MET A 170 12.57 2.61 1.38
N VAL A 171 13.24 3.37 2.22
CA VAL A 171 13.04 3.34 3.68
C VAL A 171 12.74 4.72 4.23
N LYS A 172 11.83 4.77 5.20
CA LYS A 172 11.58 5.95 6.02
C LYS A 172 11.65 5.59 7.50
N LEU A 173 12.44 6.36 8.24
CA LEU A 173 12.60 6.21 9.69
C LEU A 173 11.80 7.26 10.45
N ASN A 174 11.15 6.83 11.53
CA ASN A 174 10.55 7.71 12.51
C ASN A 174 11.65 8.24 13.46
N ARG A 175 12.15 9.43 13.20
CA ARG A 175 13.18 10.05 14.02
C ARG A 175 12.68 10.52 15.40
N SER A 176 11.36 10.54 15.59
CA SER A 176 10.70 10.89 16.85
C SER A 176 10.29 9.67 17.67
N TRP A 177 10.58 8.46 17.17
CA TRP A 177 10.20 7.23 17.84
C TRP A 177 10.72 7.16 19.27
N LYS A 178 9.87 6.70 20.16
CA LYS A 178 10.22 6.46 21.57
C LYS A 178 9.67 5.10 21.98
N GLU A 179 10.44 4.40 22.80
CA GLU A 179 9.99 3.16 23.41
C GLU A 179 8.75 3.44 24.30
N ASN A 180 7.70 2.68 24.08
CA ASN A 180 6.54 2.73 24.98
C ASN A 180 6.97 2.18 26.34
N LYS A 181 6.82 3.00 27.38
CA LYS A 181 7.11 2.60 28.76
C LYS A 181 6.06 1.62 29.28
#